data_e71a60bad01f81840e3a97d024319df3
#
_entry.id   e71a60bad01f81840e3a97d024319df3
#
_cell.length_a   1.000
_cell.length_b   1.000
_cell.length_c   1.000
_cell.angle_alpha   90.00
_cell.angle_beta   90.00
_cell.angle_gamma   90.00
#
_symmetry.space_group_name_H-M   'P 1'
#
loop_
_entity.id
_entity.type
_entity.pdbx_description
1 polymer ?
#
loop_
_entity_poly.entity_id
_entity_poly.type
_entity_poly.pdbx_seq_one_letter_code
_entity_poly.pdbx_strand_id
1 'polypeptide(L)'
;MKLTKNRKKLSTKFNRDESYTIEEAVKLVKSTKYTSFDESVDLAINLGVDPRHADQNIRLTTSLPHGTGKDVKVLVVTQGPKEKDAKDAGADYVGKEFLEKLKTGWDDVDKIVATPDMMPELGKLGKVLGPKGLMPNPKSGTVTTDISGSVRDLKSGKIELRVEKNGIVHVQCGKSSFD
;
A
#
# COMPACT_ATOMS: atom_id res chain seq x y z
N MET A 1 10.83 19.18 -22.64
CA MET A 1 10.61 19.75 -21.30
C MET A 1 11.95 20.19 -20.74
N LYS A 2 12.08 21.42 -20.18
CA LYS A 2 13.36 21.93 -19.67
C LYS A 2 13.68 21.24 -18.32
N LEU A 3 14.79 20.52 -18.25
CA LEU A 3 15.22 19.82 -17.04
C LEU A 3 15.59 20.82 -15.94
N THR A 4 15.16 20.57 -14.70
CA THR A 4 15.57 21.35 -13.52
C THR A 4 17.07 21.17 -13.25
N LYS A 5 17.68 22.08 -12.50
CA LYS A 5 19.11 22.07 -12.17
C LYS A 5 19.55 20.76 -11.48
N ASN A 6 18.74 20.27 -10.56
CA ASN A 6 18.99 19.00 -9.87
C ASN A 6 18.86 17.79 -10.82
N ARG A 7 17.83 17.78 -11.67
CA ARG A 7 17.65 16.68 -12.62
C ARG A 7 18.76 16.59 -13.67
N LYS A 8 19.36 17.74 -14.04
CA LYS A 8 20.55 17.75 -14.91
C LYS A 8 21.76 17.11 -14.21
N LYS A 9 21.97 17.40 -12.93
CA LYS A 9 23.06 16.78 -12.15
C LYS A 9 22.85 15.28 -11.97
N LEU A 10 21.59 14.85 -11.79
CA LEU A 10 21.27 13.43 -11.66
C LEU A 10 21.46 12.65 -12.96
N SER A 11 21.09 13.25 -14.10
CA SER A 11 21.22 12.58 -15.42
C SER A 11 22.67 12.30 -15.84
N THR A 12 23.65 12.87 -15.15
CA THR A 12 25.08 12.56 -15.38
C THR A 12 25.57 11.37 -14.55
N LYS A 13 24.78 10.93 -13.55
CA LYS A 13 25.19 9.83 -12.64
C LYS A 13 24.82 8.45 -13.17
N PHE A 14 23.85 8.34 -14.03
CA PHE A 14 23.39 7.06 -14.59
C PHE A 14 22.83 7.24 -16.00
N ASN A 15 22.91 6.20 -16.81
CA ASN A 15 22.30 6.13 -18.12
C ASN A 15 20.97 5.39 -18.02
N ARG A 16 19.89 5.95 -18.58
CA ARG A 16 18.55 5.34 -18.54
C ARG A 16 18.37 4.18 -19.50
N ASP A 17 19.20 4.14 -20.53
CA ASP A 17 19.11 3.14 -21.60
C ASP A 17 19.94 1.89 -21.27
N GLU A 18 20.67 1.91 -20.17
CA GLU A 18 21.46 0.78 -19.66
C GLU A 18 20.67 -0.05 -18.66
N SER A 19 20.92 -1.37 -18.67
CA SER A 19 20.40 -2.29 -17.67
C SER A 19 21.42 -2.45 -16.55
N TYR A 20 20.97 -2.35 -15.31
CA TYR A 20 21.78 -2.49 -14.12
C TYR A 20 21.38 -3.77 -13.36
N THR A 21 22.32 -4.36 -12.64
CA THR A 21 21.97 -5.38 -11.65
C THR A 21 21.17 -4.78 -10.50
N ILE A 22 20.44 -5.60 -9.75
CA ILE A 22 19.61 -5.10 -8.63
C ILE A 22 20.47 -4.35 -7.60
N GLU A 23 21.66 -4.89 -7.28
CA GLU A 23 22.58 -4.26 -6.32
C GLU A 23 23.10 -2.90 -6.78
N GLU A 24 23.46 -2.80 -8.07
CA GLU A 24 23.92 -1.54 -8.67
C GLU A 24 22.79 -0.52 -8.74
N ALA A 25 21.58 -0.97 -9.13
CA ALA A 25 20.41 -0.10 -9.17
C ALA A 25 20.07 0.48 -7.79
N VAL A 26 20.11 -0.33 -6.73
CA VAL A 26 19.89 0.13 -5.34
C VAL A 26 20.96 1.14 -4.93
N LYS A 27 22.24 0.89 -5.19
CA LYS A 27 23.34 1.83 -4.91
C LYS A 27 23.15 3.15 -5.66
N LEU A 28 22.75 3.09 -6.93
CA LEU A 28 22.47 4.26 -7.75
C LEU A 28 21.30 5.07 -7.18
N VAL A 29 20.19 4.42 -6.84
CA VAL A 29 19.01 5.08 -6.23
C VAL A 29 19.42 5.79 -4.94
N LYS A 30 20.14 5.14 -4.03
CA LYS A 30 20.66 5.76 -2.78
C LYS A 30 21.58 6.95 -3.06
N SER A 31 22.47 6.85 -4.07
CA SER A 31 23.40 7.93 -4.44
C SER A 31 22.76 9.13 -5.12
N THR A 32 21.54 8.95 -5.66
CA THR A 32 20.79 10.00 -6.36
C THR A 32 19.87 10.79 -5.43
N LYS A 33 19.80 10.43 -4.15
CA LYS A 33 19.08 11.18 -3.12
C LYS A 33 19.58 12.63 -3.08
N TYR A 34 18.65 13.59 -3.08
CA TYR A 34 18.96 15.01 -3.02
C TYR A 34 18.07 15.80 -2.07
N THR A 35 17.06 15.17 -1.49
CA THR A 35 16.13 15.81 -0.56
C THR A 35 16.63 15.70 0.88
N SER A 36 16.14 16.58 1.76
CA SER A 36 16.43 16.55 3.19
C SER A 36 15.58 15.56 3.98
N PHE A 37 14.43 15.14 3.41
CA PHE A 37 13.56 14.13 4.03
C PHE A 37 13.93 12.72 3.55
N ASP A 38 13.41 11.71 4.23
CA ASP A 38 13.64 10.32 3.89
C ASP A 38 12.72 9.91 2.71
N GLU A 39 13.32 9.76 1.52
CA GLU A 39 12.61 9.45 0.28
C GLU A 39 12.12 8.01 0.29
N SER A 40 10.92 7.78 -0.27
CA SER A 40 10.41 6.43 -0.53
C SER A 40 11.06 5.85 -1.78
N VAL A 41 11.34 4.56 -1.75
CA VAL A 41 11.84 3.80 -2.89
C VAL A 41 10.70 2.93 -3.41
N ASP A 42 10.29 3.22 -4.64
CA ASP A 42 9.22 2.52 -5.32
C ASP A 42 9.78 1.68 -6.46
N LEU A 43 9.20 0.50 -6.64
CA LEU A 43 9.54 -0.44 -7.72
C LEU A 43 8.37 -0.54 -8.70
N ALA A 44 8.64 -0.41 -9.97
CA ALA A 44 7.70 -0.68 -11.05
C ALA A 44 8.14 -1.93 -11.82
N ILE A 45 7.31 -2.96 -11.85
CA ILE A 45 7.62 -4.25 -12.52
C ILE A 45 6.68 -4.41 -13.70
N ASN A 46 7.22 -4.48 -14.89
CA ASN A 46 6.45 -4.86 -16.08
C ASN A 46 6.40 -6.39 -16.16
N LEU A 47 5.19 -6.93 -15.98
CA LEU A 47 4.97 -8.39 -15.94
C LEU A 47 4.75 -9.00 -17.33
N GLY A 48 4.52 -8.18 -18.36
CA GLY A 48 4.20 -8.69 -19.70
C GLY A 48 2.85 -9.44 -19.79
N VAL A 49 1.91 -9.13 -18.89
CA VAL A 49 0.57 -9.73 -18.84
C VAL A 49 -0.49 -8.77 -19.37
N ASP A 50 -1.61 -9.32 -19.88
CA ASP A 50 -2.79 -8.51 -20.25
C ASP A 50 -3.87 -8.62 -19.14
N PRO A 51 -4.03 -7.59 -18.30
CA PRO A 51 -4.97 -7.60 -17.18
C PRO A 51 -6.45 -7.55 -17.60
N ARG A 52 -6.76 -7.47 -18.90
CA ARG A 52 -8.13 -7.60 -19.43
C ARG A 52 -8.63 -9.04 -19.30
N HIS A 53 -7.73 -10.00 -19.31
CA HIS A 53 -8.04 -11.39 -19.08
C HIS A 53 -8.13 -11.68 -17.58
N ALA A 54 -9.19 -12.37 -17.16
CA ALA A 54 -9.47 -12.62 -15.75
C ALA A 54 -8.38 -13.47 -15.05
N ASP A 55 -7.74 -14.37 -15.79
CA ASP A 55 -6.65 -15.25 -15.36
C ASP A 55 -5.30 -14.51 -15.24
N GLN A 56 -5.15 -13.37 -15.94
CA GLN A 56 -3.94 -12.54 -15.91
C GLN A 56 -4.08 -11.31 -14.98
N ASN A 57 -5.23 -11.12 -14.37
CA ASN A 57 -5.46 -10.03 -13.41
C ASN A 57 -4.93 -10.41 -12.02
N ILE A 58 -3.65 -10.14 -11.81
CA ILE A 58 -2.94 -10.50 -10.59
C ILE A 58 -3.28 -9.54 -9.46
N ARG A 59 -3.72 -10.10 -8.33
CA ARG A 59 -3.90 -9.42 -7.07
C ARG A 59 -3.50 -10.35 -5.94
N LEU A 60 -2.44 -10.01 -5.24
CA LEU A 60 -1.90 -10.82 -4.15
C LEU A 60 -1.32 -9.93 -3.06
N THR A 61 -1.04 -10.51 -1.91
CA THR A 61 -0.39 -9.85 -0.79
C THR A 61 0.93 -10.52 -0.47
N THR A 62 1.92 -9.73 -0.10
CA THR A 62 3.20 -10.21 0.40
C THR A 62 3.62 -9.40 1.61
N SER A 63 4.46 -9.96 2.46
CA SER A 63 5.03 -9.26 3.60
C SER A 63 6.47 -8.89 3.31
N LEU A 64 6.81 -7.62 3.50
CA LEU A 64 8.18 -7.16 3.42
C LEU A 64 8.88 -7.44 4.75
N PRO A 65 10.10 -8.04 4.76
CA PRO A 65 10.78 -8.41 6.00
C PRO A 65 11.09 -7.21 6.91
N HIS A 66 11.31 -6.03 6.33
CA HIS A 66 11.59 -4.79 7.06
C HIS A 66 10.46 -3.74 6.93
N GLY A 67 9.29 -4.17 6.42
CA GLY A 67 8.16 -3.28 6.16
C GLY A 67 8.45 -2.23 5.08
N THR A 68 7.58 -1.24 4.97
CA THR A 68 7.71 -0.12 4.02
C THR A 68 8.39 1.11 4.62
N GLY A 69 8.69 1.10 5.94
CA GLY A 69 9.18 2.28 6.68
C GLY A 69 8.13 3.38 6.85
N LYS A 70 6.85 3.06 6.69
CA LYS A 70 5.72 3.94 6.94
C LYS A 70 4.87 3.35 8.06
N ASP A 71 4.52 4.20 9.05
CA ASP A 71 3.53 3.83 10.05
C ASP A 71 2.15 3.79 9.40
N VAL A 72 1.61 2.58 9.24
CA VAL A 72 0.32 2.35 8.58
C VAL A 72 -0.80 2.57 9.58
N LYS A 73 -1.66 3.55 9.33
CA LYS A 73 -2.87 3.79 10.11
C LYS A 73 -3.96 2.82 9.68
N VAL A 74 -4.39 1.97 10.60
CA VAL A 74 -5.38 0.92 10.35
C VAL A 74 -6.69 1.26 11.04
N LEU A 75 -7.77 1.35 10.24
CA LEU A 75 -9.14 1.39 10.73
C LEU A 75 -9.75 0.00 10.70
N VAL A 76 -10.32 -0.41 11.81
CA VAL A 76 -11.09 -1.66 11.89
C VAL A 76 -12.59 -1.35 12.02
N VAL A 77 -13.36 -1.80 11.03
CA VAL A 77 -14.82 -1.67 11.03
C VAL A 77 -15.43 -2.99 11.46
N THR A 78 -15.87 -3.03 12.70
CA THR A 78 -16.46 -4.22 13.33
C THR A 78 -17.49 -3.82 14.37
N GLN A 79 -18.19 -4.82 14.95
CA GLN A 79 -19.17 -4.63 16.02
C GLN A 79 -18.95 -5.62 17.14
N GLY A 80 -19.31 -5.22 18.37
CA GLY A 80 -19.35 -6.08 19.54
C GLY A 80 -17.98 -6.44 20.12
N PRO A 81 -17.78 -7.66 20.61
CA PRO A 81 -16.57 -8.03 21.35
C PRO A 81 -15.28 -7.90 20.53
N LYS A 82 -15.35 -8.01 19.20
CA LYS A 82 -14.23 -7.89 18.28
C LYS A 82 -13.59 -6.50 18.25
N GLU A 83 -14.27 -5.47 18.76
CA GLU A 83 -13.68 -4.14 18.92
C GLU A 83 -12.53 -4.12 19.92
N LYS A 84 -12.63 -4.92 20.98
CA LYS A 84 -11.54 -5.07 21.95
C LYS A 84 -10.35 -5.76 21.32
N ASP A 85 -10.59 -6.86 20.61
CA ASP A 85 -9.53 -7.61 19.91
C ASP A 85 -8.78 -6.72 18.91
N ALA A 86 -9.50 -5.82 18.23
CA ALA A 86 -8.90 -4.86 17.31
C ALA A 86 -8.01 -3.83 18.01
N LYS A 87 -8.47 -3.29 19.15
CA LYS A 87 -7.69 -2.35 19.98
C LYS A 87 -6.44 -3.00 20.55
N ASP A 88 -6.58 -4.22 21.08
CA ASP A 88 -5.46 -4.99 21.65
C ASP A 88 -4.43 -5.38 20.58
N ALA A 89 -4.86 -5.56 19.33
CA ALA A 89 -3.98 -5.79 18.18
C ALA A 89 -3.25 -4.53 17.70
N GLY A 90 -3.60 -3.34 18.23
CA GLY A 90 -2.96 -2.08 17.89
C GLY A 90 -3.59 -1.35 16.70
N ALA A 91 -4.89 -1.53 16.43
CA ALA A 91 -5.59 -0.71 15.44
C ALA A 91 -5.71 0.74 15.92
N ASP A 92 -5.49 1.70 15.02
CA ASP A 92 -5.51 3.13 15.35
C ASP A 92 -6.93 3.64 15.53
N TYR A 93 -7.83 3.10 14.73
CA TYR A 93 -9.26 3.46 14.78
C TYR A 93 -10.10 2.19 14.78
N VAL A 94 -11.11 2.14 15.63
CA VAL A 94 -11.99 0.96 15.75
C VAL A 94 -13.42 1.42 15.96
N GLY A 95 -14.34 0.85 15.20
CA GLY A 95 -15.76 1.03 15.42
C GLY A 95 -16.55 1.34 14.15
N LYS A 96 -17.86 1.26 14.31
CA LYS A 96 -18.83 1.54 13.25
C LYS A 96 -19.04 3.05 13.00
N GLU A 97 -18.78 3.88 14.00
CA GLU A 97 -18.93 5.34 13.91
C GLU A 97 -18.04 5.97 12.83
N PHE A 98 -16.95 5.33 12.49
CA PHE A 98 -16.07 5.80 11.42
C PHE A 98 -16.68 5.69 10.02
N LEU A 99 -17.74 4.90 9.83
CA LEU A 99 -18.46 4.83 8.55
C LEU A 99 -19.06 6.21 8.18
N GLU A 100 -19.57 6.95 9.15
CA GLU A 100 -20.11 8.28 8.91
C GLU A 100 -19.00 9.29 8.59
N LYS A 101 -17.87 9.19 9.27
CA LYS A 101 -16.69 10.01 8.97
C LYS A 101 -16.16 9.73 7.56
N LEU A 102 -16.12 8.48 7.15
CA LEU A 102 -15.73 8.10 5.78
C LEU A 102 -16.69 8.65 4.72
N LYS A 103 -18.00 8.74 5.02
CA LYS A 103 -18.99 9.39 4.13
C LYS A 103 -18.70 10.88 3.93
N THR A 104 -18.27 11.58 4.99
CA THR A 104 -17.94 13.01 4.92
C THR A 104 -16.59 13.29 4.28
N GLY A 105 -15.87 12.25 3.86
CA GLY A 105 -14.60 12.38 3.14
C GLY A 105 -13.35 12.29 4.02
N TRP A 106 -13.51 11.96 5.31
CA TRP A 106 -12.36 11.70 6.18
C TRP A 106 -11.53 10.51 5.64
N ASP A 107 -10.22 10.67 5.55
CA ASP A 107 -9.30 9.74 4.93
C ASP A 107 -7.94 9.62 5.67
N ASP A 108 -7.90 10.00 6.95
CA ASP A 108 -6.70 9.85 7.78
C ASP A 108 -6.44 8.38 8.15
N VAL A 109 -6.55 7.49 7.16
CA VAL A 109 -6.29 6.05 7.27
C VAL A 109 -5.61 5.53 6.01
N ASP A 110 -4.72 4.57 6.18
CA ASP A 110 -4.01 3.93 5.07
C ASP A 110 -4.64 2.59 4.67
N LYS A 111 -5.24 1.87 5.62
CA LYS A 111 -5.89 0.58 5.39
C LYS A 111 -7.15 0.44 6.24
N ILE A 112 -8.15 -0.23 5.66
CA ILE A 112 -9.40 -0.56 6.36
C ILE A 112 -9.52 -2.09 6.42
N VAL A 113 -9.68 -2.61 7.62
CA VAL A 113 -10.03 -4.02 7.88
C VAL A 113 -11.49 -4.08 8.30
N ALA A 114 -12.21 -5.05 7.80
CA ALA A 114 -13.63 -5.21 8.12
C ALA A 114 -14.01 -6.66 8.38
N THR A 115 -14.99 -6.87 9.25
CA THR A 115 -15.66 -8.15 9.31
C THR A 115 -16.63 -8.33 8.14
N PRO A 116 -16.89 -9.57 7.69
CA PRO A 116 -17.81 -9.83 6.58
C PRO A 116 -19.20 -9.20 6.80
N ASP A 117 -19.65 -9.14 8.05
CA ASP A 117 -20.95 -8.58 8.46
C ASP A 117 -21.08 -7.09 8.15
N MET A 118 -19.95 -6.35 8.14
CA MET A 118 -19.90 -4.91 7.88
C MET A 118 -19.75 -4.56 6.39
N MET A 119 -19.51 -5.55 5.54
CA MET A 119 -19.31 -5.34 4.10
C MET A 119 -20.52 -4.72 3.38
N PRO A 120 -21.79 -5.04 3.72
CA PRO A 120 -22.94 -4.38 3.10
C PRO A 120 -22.99 -2.87 3.35
N GLU A 121 -22.56 -2.42 4.52
CA GLU A 121 -22.49 -0.98 4.84
C GLU A 121 -21.32 -0.29 4.15
N LEU A 122 -20.14 -0.93 4.14
CA LEU A 122 -18.97 -0.45 3.42
C LEU A 122 -19.17 -0.43 1.90
N GLY A 123 -19.94 -1.37 1.37
CA GLY A 123 -20.30 -1.42 -0.05
C GLY A 123 -21.00 -0.15 -0.54
N LYS A 124 -21.82 0.47 0.31
CA LYS A 124 -22.47 1.76 0.01
C LYS A 124 -21.44 2.90 -0.16
N LEU A 125 -20.27 2.77 0.46
CA LEU A 125 -19.16 3.71 0.38
C LEU A 125 -18.15 3.38 -0.75
N GLY A 126 -18.42 2.35 -1.54
CA GLY A 126 -17.52 1.89 -2.60
C GLY A 126 -17.11 2.98 -3.59
N LYS A 127 -17.99 3.94 -3.88
CA LYS A 127 -17.69 5.10 -4.74
C LYS A 127 -16.65 6.05 -4.15
N VAL A 128 -16.54 6.11 -2.82
CA VAL A 128 -15.59 6.96 -2.09
C VAL A 128 -14.29 6.19 -1.81
N LEU A 129 -14.40 4.96 -1.30
CA LEU A 129 -13.27 4.13 -0.87
C LEU A 129 -12.54 3.46 -2.04
N GLY A 130 -13.25 3.15 -3.12
CA GLY A 130 -12.70 2.46 -4.29
C GLY A 130 -11.57 3.23 -4.96
N PRO A 131 -11.77 4.50 -5.38
CA PRO A 131 -10.72 5.31 -6.01
C PRO A 131 -9.51 5.57 -5.10
N LYS A 132 -9.73 5.63 -3.78
CA LYS A 132 -8.68 5.81 -2.77
C LYS A 132 -7.90 4.53 -2.44
N GLY A 133 -8.33 3.37 -2.97
CA GLY A 133 -7.72 2.07 -2.65
C GLY A 133 -7.95 1.59 -1.22
N LEU A 134 -8.92 2.17 -0.51
CA LEU A 134 -9.25 1.87 0.88
C LEU A 134 -10.32 0.79 1.03
N MET A 135 -10.95 0.35 -0.08
CA MET A 135 -12.03 -0.65 -0.01
C MET A 135 -11.49 -2.01 0.42
N PRO A 136 -11.99 -2.58 1.54
CA PRO A 136 -11.57 -3.91 1.99
C PRO A 136 -11.90 -4.99 0.96
N ASN A 137 -11.02 -5.99 0.86
CA ASN A 137 -11.18 -7.09 -0.08
C ASN A 137 -10.76 -8.43 0.57
N PRO A 138 -11.56 -9.51 0.39
CA PRO A 138 -11.21 -10.84 0.88
C PRO A 138 -9.87 -11.37 0.32
N LYS A 139 -9.57 -11.07 -0.95
CA LYS A 139 -8.32 -11.52 -1.61
C LYS A 139 -7.06 -10.88 -1.00
N SER A 140 -7.18 -9.68 -0.43
CA SER A 140 -6.08 -9.01 0.28
C SER A 140 -6.06 -9.30 1.78
N GLY A 141 -6.97 -10.15 2.28
CA GLY A 141 -7.07 -10.50 3.69
C GLY A 141 -7.55 -9.36 4.59
N THR A 142 -8.09 -8.28 4.02
CA THR A 142 -8.64 -7.14 4.76
C THR A 142 -10.12 -7.31 5.09
N VAL A 143 -10.77 -8.35 4.57
CA VAL A 143 -12.09 -8.84 5.03
C VAL A 143 -11.88 -10.18 5.69
N THR A 144 -11.95 -10.20 7.01
CA THR A 144 -11.65 -11.41 7.79
C THR A 144 -12.41 -11.45 9.11
N THR A 145 -12.53 -12.64 9.67
CA THR A 145 -13.02 -12.87 11.03
C THR A 145 -11.89 -12.79 12.06
N ASP A 146 -10.64 -13.04 11.64
CA ASP A 146 -9.42 -12.84 12.44
C ASP A 146 -8.87 -11.43 12.25
N ILE A 147 -9.38 -10.52 13.06
CA ILE A 147 -8.99 -9.11 13.04
C ILE A 147 -7.59 -8.93 13.58
N SER A 148 -7.27 -9.61 14.68
CA SER A 148 -5.98 -9.44 15.37
C SER A 148 -4.81 -9.84 14.49
N GLY A 149 -4.90 -10.97 13.79
CA GLY A 149 -3.89 -11.41 12.82
C GLY A 149 -3.74 -10.41 11.68
N SER A 150 -4.86 -9.98 11.08
CA SER A 150 -4.84 -9.05 9.96
C SER A 150 -4.25 -7.68 10.30
N VAL A 151 -4.56 -7.12 11.48
CA VAL A 151 -4.00 -5.84 11.93
C VAL A 151 -2.49 -5.95 12.16
N ARG A 152 -2.03 -7.01 12.81
CA ARG A 152 -0.60 -7.27 13.02
C ARG A 152 0.15 -7.41 11.70
N ASP A 153 -0.38 -8.17 10.78
CA ASP A 153 0.19 -8.37 9.43
C ASP A 153 0.35 -7.03 8.69
N LEU A 154 -0.68 -6.20 8.69
CA LEU A 154 -0.65 -4.88 8.04
C LEU A 154 0.40 -3.96 8.68
N LYS A 155 0.50 -3.96 10.00
CA LYS A 155 1.51 -3.18 10.72
C LYS A 155 2.92 -3.74 10.59
N SER A 156 3.06 -5.05 10.37
CA SER A 156 4.36 -5.69 10.11
C SER A 156 4.89 -5.48 8.68
N GLY A 157 4.14 -4.80 7.81
CA GLY A 157 4.58 -4.49 6.46
C GLY A 157 3.98 -5.38 5.36
N LYS A 158 2.80 -5.94 5.60
CA LYS A 158 2.04 -6.63 4.55
C LYS A 158 1.55 -5.62 3.52
N ILE A 159 1.97 -5.80 2.28
CA ILE A 159 1.60 -4.98 1.14
C ILE A 159 0.72 -5.73 0.16
N GLU A 160 -0.11 -5.00 -0.56
CA GLU A 160 -0.93 -5.53 -1.63
C GLU A 160 -0.29 -5.20 -2.98
N LEU A 161 -0.08 -6.23 -3.78
CA LEU A 161 0.37 -6.13 -5.16
C LEU A 161 -0.83 -6.26 -6.09
N ARG A 162 -1.02 -5.27 -6.94
CA ARG A 162 -2.07 -5.25 -7.93
C ARG A 162 -1.53 -4.83 -9.29
N VAL A 163 -1.85 -5.62 -10.30
CA VAL A 163 -1.54 -5.27 -11.68
C VAL A 163 -2.42 -4.11 -12.16
N GLU A 164 -1.83 -3.13 -12.81
CA GLU A 164 -2.54 -2.04 -13.48
C GLU A 164 -2.95 -2.41 -14.91
N LYS A 165 -3.73 -1.53 -15.58
CA LYS A 165 -4.22 -1.72 -16.95
C LYS A 165 -3.11 -1.97 -17.99
N ASN A 166 -1.91 -1.52 -17.72
CA ASN A 166 -0.75 -1.66 -18.61
C ASN A 166 0.11 -2.90 -18.31
N GLY A 167 -0.35 -3.81 -17.43
CA GLY A 167 0.43 -4.99 -17.04
C GLY A 167 1.59 -4.69 -16.09
N ILE A 168 1.59 -3.52 -15.45
CA ILE A 168 2.65 -3.08 -14.54
C ILE A 168 2.15 -3.16 -13.10
N VAL A 169 3.03 -3.58 -12.19
CA VAL A 169 2.84 -3.53 -10.73
C VAL A 169 3.70 -2.42 -10.17
N HIS A 170 3.11 -1.53 -9.39
CA HIS A 170 3.81 -0.51 -8.61
C HIS A 170 3.77 -0.87 -7.15
N VAL A 171 4.92 -0.83 -6.48
CA VAL A 171 5.05 -1.18 -5.06
C VAL A 171 6.10 -0.33 -4.38
N GLN A 172 5.78 0.17 -3.19
CA GLN A 172 6.76 0.79 -2.31
C GLN A 172 7.55 -0.30 -1.58
N CYS A 173 8.87 -0.32 -1.79
CA CYS A 173 9.76 -1.34 -1.22
C CYS A 173 10.38 -0.92 0.10
N GLY A 174 10.49 0.39 0.36
CA GLY A 174 11.13 0.89 1.58
C GLY A 174 11.48 2.37 1.51
N LYS A 175 12.49 2.73 2.28
CA LYS A 175 13.00 4.10 2.40
C LYS A 175 14.45 4.18 1.96
N SER A 176 14.87 5.37 1.54
CA SER A 176 16.26 5.62 1.15
C SER A 176 17.27 5.46 2.30
N SER A 177 16.79 5.50 3.54
CA SER A 177 17.56 5.28 4.77
C SER A 177 17.79 3.80 5.12
N PHE A 178 17.05 2.89 4.48
CA PHE A 178 17.24 1.45 4.70
C PHE A 178 18.59 0.98 4.19
N ASP A 179 19.16 -0.05 4.82
CA ASP A 179 20.44 -0.67 4.42
C ASP A 179 20.33 -1.52 3.15
#